data_97300377d6164aaaef48b5483f304165
#
_entry.id   97300377d6164aaaef48b5483f304165
#
_cell.length_a   1.000
_cell.length_b   1.000
_cell.length_c   1.000
_cell.angle_alpha   90.00
_cell.angle_beta   90.00
_cell.angle_gamma   90.00
#
_symmetry.space_group_name_H-M   'P 1'
#
loop_
_entity.id
_entity.type
_entity.pdbx_description
1 polymer ?
#
loop_
_entity_poly.entity_id
_entity_poly.type
_entity_poly.pdbx_seq_one_letter_code
_entity_poly.pdbx_strand_id
1 'polypeptide(L)'
;MATSKYKPKPKVPSFKPKRRDIRQALWAVPLLLLAGALLDPKLIGPVFPLAAPYELVTATFTPCGPNGGPACVVDGETFQLGDRTIRITGIDAPDLVSPKCSAEHELAKRSAARLLQLLNAGPFDMIAHRLQMLDRHGKYLMVVKRDGKSIGKMLTDEGLAHRYIGFKTSWC
;
A
#
# COMPACT_ATOMS: atom_id res chain seq x y z
N MET A 1 49.83 74.76 15.72
CA MET A 1 49.14 74.46 14.40
C MET A 1 49.34 72.99 14.07
N ALA A 2 48.30 72.18 14.25
CA ALA A 2 48.34 70.74 13.98
C ALA A 2 47.62 70.49 12.63
N THR A 3 48.35 70.05 11.60
CA THR A 3 47.84 69.76 10.31
C THR A 3 47.25 68.32 10.32
N SER A 4 45.95 68.23 10.30
CA SER A 4 45.22 66.94 10.17
C SER A 4 45.44 66.29 8.76
N LYS A 5 46.14 65.15 8.69
CA LYS A 5 46.35 64.40 7.46
C LYS A 5 45.08 63.56 7.18
N TYR A 6 44.30 63.99 6.20
CA TYR A 6 43.15 63.22 5.67
C TYR A 6 43.63 61.95 5.01
N LYS A 7 43.21 60.75 5.54
CA LYS A 7 43.41 59.44 4.88
C LYS A 7 42.21 59.16 3.95
N PRO A 8 42.42 58.93 2.67
CA PRO A 8 41.32 58.58 1.76
C PRO A 8 40.75 57.21 2.12
N LYS A 9 39.41 57.10 2.09
CA LYS A 9 38.67 55.83 2.32
C LYS A 9 39.02 54.82 1.25
N PRO A 10 39.14 53.50 1.59
CA PRO A 10 39.36 52.44 0.61
C PRO A 10 38.20 52.36 -0.39
N LYS A 11 38.51 52.29 -1.67
CA LYS A 11 37.52 52.11 -2.74
C LYS A 11 36.96 50.67 -2.64
N VAL A 12 35.68 50.57 -2.36
CA VAL A 12 34.95 49.28 -2.42
C VAL A 12 34.92 48.82 -3.86
N PRO A 13 35.35 47.58 -4.20
CA PRO A 13 35.29 47.09 -5.56
C PRO A 13 33.83 46.96 -5.98
N SER A 14 33.44 47.63 -7.05
CA SER A 14 32.13 47.52 -7.68
C SER A 14 32.05 46.17 -8.44
N PHE A 15 31.40 45.19 -7.84
CA PHE A 15 31.12 43.92 -8.51
C PHE A 15 29.96 44.13 -9.49
N LYS A 16 30.29 44.25 -10.77
CA LYS A 16 29.28 44.23 -11.84
C LYS A 16 29.24 42.81 -12.43
N PRO A 17 28.20 42.02 -12.16
CA PRO A 17 28.08 40.67 -12.73
C PRO A 17 28.02 40.77 -14.26
N LYS A 18 28.77 39.91 -14.96
CA LYS A 18 28.70 39.81 -16.42
C LYS A 18 27.32 39.34 -16.85
N ARG A 19 26.75 39.89 -17.92
CA ARG A 19 25.41 39.52 -18.43
C ARG A 19 25.25 38.00 -18.68
N ARG A 20 26.34 37.28 -18.93
CA ARG A 20 26.38 35.82 -19.07
C ARG A 20 26.02 35.10 -17.75
N ASP A 21 26.49 35.59 -16.62
CA ASP A 21 26.31 34.96 -15.31
C ASP A 21 24.84 35.09 -14.85
N ILE A 22 24.20 36.21 -15.20
CA ILE A 22 22.78 36.46 -14.90
C ILE A 22 21.87 35.52 -15.74
N ARG A 23 22.19 35.27 -16.99
CA ARG A 23 21.41 34.34 -17.83
C ARG A 23 21.53 32.89 -17.36
N GLN A 24 22.71 32.48 -16.89
CA GLN A 24 22.90 31.14 -16.33
C GLN A 24 22.20 30.98 -14.98
N ALA A 25 22.22 32.01 -14.12
CA ALA A 25 21.51 32.03 -12.84
C ALA A 25 19.98 31.96 -13.02
N LEU A 26 19.44 32.56 -14.08
CA LEU A 26 18.01 32.52 -14.38
C LEU A 26 17.47 31.10 -14.69
N TRP A 27 18.32 30.20 -15.19
CA TRP A 27 17.96 28.80 -15.42
C TRP A 27 18.33 27.87 -14.25
N ALA A 28 19.35 28.22 -13.47
CA ALA A 28 19.80 27.43 -12.33
C ALA A 28 18.78 27.44 -11.17
N VAL A 29 18.16 28.59 -10.92
CA VAL A 29 17.17 28.73 -9.82
C VAL A 29 15.93 27.84 -10.04
N PRO A 30 15.24 27.85 -11.18
CA PRO A 30 14.09 26.98 -11.40
C PRO A 30 14.46 25.49 -11.42
N LEU A 31 15.66 25.14 -11.93
CA LEU A 31 16.16 23.76 -11.89
C LEU A 31 16.45 23.29 -10.47
N LEU A 32 17.01 24.12 -9.62
CA LEU A 32 17.23 23.80 -8.19
C LEU A 32 15.92 23.69 -7.42
N LEU A 33 14.94 24.57 -7.68
CA LEU A 33 13.63 24.50 -7.08
C LEU A 33 12.87 23.25 -7.53
N LEU A 34 12.98 22.87 -8.81
CA LEU A 34 12.40 21.64 -9.34
C LEU A 34 13.06 20.41 -8.72
N ALA A 35 14.39 20.39 -8.60
CA ALA A 35 15.13 19.30 -7.96
C ALA A 35 14.78 19.19 -6.46
N GLY A 36 14.66 20.33 -5.75
CA GLY A 36 14.23 20.37 -4.35
C GLY A 36 12.78 19.85 -4.18
N ALA A 37 11.89 20.25 -5.06
CA ALA A 37 10.51 19.76 -5.08
C ALA A 37 10.43 18.25 -5.36
N LEU A 38 11.29 17.74 -6.24
CA LEU A 38 11.37 16.30 -6.55
C LEU A 38 11.98 15.47 -5.41
N LEU A 39 12.75 16.09 -4.52
CA LEU A 39 13.36 15.43 -3.34
C LEU A 39 12.49 15.55 -2.09
N ASP A 40 11.48 16.41 -2.07
CA ASP A 40 10.55 16.53 -0.93
C ASP A 40 9.44 15.47 -1.04
N PRO A 41 9.44 14.45 -0.15
CA PRO A 41 8.42 13.40 -0.18
C PRO A 41 7.00 13.92 0.05
N LYS A 42 6.82 15.11 0.64
CA LYS A 42 5.51 15.74 0.83
C LYS A 42 4.96 16.37 -0.44
N LEU A 43 5.84 16.82 -1.35
CA LEU A 43 5.46 17.37 -2.65
C LEU A 43 5.26 16.30 -3.72
N ILE A 44 6.02 15.19 -3.63
CA ILE A 44 5.92 14.07 -4.58
C ILE A 44 4.71 13.18 -4.26
N GLY A 45 4.34 13.02 -2.99
CA GLY A 45 3.23 12.17 -2.56
C GLY A 45 1.90 12.42 -3.28
N PRO A 46 1.42 13.66 -3.41
CA PRO A 46 0.16 13.95 -4.11
C PRO A 46 0.27 14.00 -5.64
N VAL A 47 1.48 14.20 -6.18
CA VAL A 47 1.71 14.37 -7.64
C VAL A 47 1.94 13.02 -8.33
N PHE A 48 2.47 12.03 -7.61
CA PHE A 48 2.70 10.69 -8.12
C PHE A 48 2.01 9.64 -7.22
N PRO A 49 0.73 9.35 -7.41
CA PRO A 49 0.04 8.27 -6.71
C PRO A 49 0.49 6.91 -7.27
N LEU A 50 1.82 6.67 -7.32
CA LEU A 50 2.39 5.36 -7.67
C LEU A 50 2.29 4.36 -6.51
N ALA A 51 1.99 4.84 -5.31
CA ALA A 51 1.64 3.98 -4.19
C ALA A 51 0.26 3.38 -4.45
N ALA A 52 0.17 2.05 -4.45
CA ALA A 52 -1.13 1.39 -4.46
C ALA A 52 -1.94 1.90 -3.25
N PRO A 53 -3.27 2.09 -3.39
CA PRO A 53 -4.13 2.46 -2.28
C PRO A 53 -3.85 1.56 -1.07
N TYR A 54 -3.48 2.19 0.03
CA TYR A 54 -3.11 1.56 1.29
C TYR A 54 -4.14 1.93 2.34
N GLU A 55 -4.62 0.94 3.07
CA GLU A 55 -5.63 1.12 4.13
C GLU A 55 -5.23 0.29 5.36
N LEU A 56 -5.14 0.94 6.52
CA LEU A 56 -4.99 0.27 7.81
C LEU A 56 -6.37 -0.11 8.34
N VAL A 57 -6.58 -1.39 8.63
CA VAL A 57 -7.84 -1.94 9.14
C VAL A 57 -7.69 -2.33 10.60
N THR A 58 -8.65 -1.86 11.42
CA THR A 58 -8.72 -2.13 12.87
C THR A 58 -10.05 -2.78 13.27
N ALA A 59 -10.83 -3.29 12.30
CA ALA A 59 -12.14 -3.89 12.55
C ALA A 59 -12.03 -5.25 13.27
N THR A 60 -13.07 -5.59 14.04
CA THR A 60 -13.27 -6.93 14.58
C THR A 60 -14.18 -7.72 13.65
N PHE A 61 -13.73 -8.89 13.23
CA PHE A 61 -14.42 -9.76 12.29
C PHE A 61 -15.19 -10.88 12.99
N THR A 62 -16.31 -11.27 12.37
CA THR A 62 -17.11 -12.43 12.75
C THR A 62 -17.24 -13.38 11.55
N PRO A 63 -17.68 -14.63 11.70
CA PRO A 63 -18.13 -15.41 10.54
C PRO A 63 -19.30 -14.72 9.85
N CYS A 64 -19.35 -14.70 8.50
CA CYS A 64 -20.52 -14.21 7.78
C CYS A 64 -21.70 -15.17 7.94
N GLY A 65 -22.90 -14.62 8.07
CA GLY A 65 -24.15 -15.36 8.26
C GLY A 65 -25.25 -14.45 8.80
N PRO A 66 -26.41 -15.00 9.20
CA PRO A 66 -27.55 -14.22 9.68
C PRO A 66 -27.22 -13.27 10.85
N ASN A 67 -26.24 -13.63 11.65
CA ASN A 67 -25.76 -12.84 12.80
C ASN A 67 -24.40 -12.19 12.52
N GLY A 68 -23.94 -12.17 11.27
CA GLY A 68 -22.68 -11.55 10.86
C GLY A 68 -22.77 -10.03 10.90
N GLY A 69 -21.70 -9.38 11.36
CA GLY A 69 -21.56 -7.91 11.32
C GLY A 69 -21.10 -7.38 9.95
N PRO A 70 -20.91 -6.06 9.83
CA PRO A 70 -20.42 -5.43 8.61
C PRO A 70 -18.97 -5.83 8.28
N ALA A 71 -18.23 -6.40 9.23
CA ALA A 71 -16.92 -7.01 9.04
C ALA A 71 -17.03 -8.50 9.32
N CYS A 72 -16.97 -9.33 8.26
CA CYS A 72 -17.13 -10.78 8.44
C CYS A 72 -16.31 -11.57 7.41
N VAL A 73 -15.93 -12.82 7.80
CA VAL A 73 -15.19 -13.76 6.94
C VAL A 73 -16.19 -14.66 6.21
N VAL A 74 -16.09 -14.70 4.87
CA VAL A 74 -16.92 -15.51 3.97
C VAL A 74 -16.33 -16.91 3.81
N ASP A 75 -15.02 -16.98 3.48
CA ASP A 75 -14.27 -18.21 3.24
C ASP A 75 -12.77 -17.98 3.55
N GLY A 76 -11.90 -18.93 3.20
CA GLY A 76 -10.46 -18.86 3.50
C GLY A 76 -9.67 -17.82 2.72
N GLU A 77 -10.27 -17.14 1.74
CA GLU A 77 -9.61 -16.09 0.94
C GLU A 77 -10.46 -14.81 0.79
N THR A 78 -11.71 -14.83 1.31
CA THR A 78 -12.70 -13.75 1.09
C THR A 78 -13.28 -13.27 2.42
N PHE A 79 -13.35 -11.96 2.62
CA PHE A 79 -14.03 -11.33 3.75
C PHE A 79 -14.77 -10.06 3.30
N GLN A 80 -15.75 -9.64 4.10
CA GLN A 80 -16.46 -8.37 3.92
C GLN A 80 -15.95 -7.32 4.90
N LEU A 81 -15.90 -6.07 4.44
CA LEU A 81 -15.61 -4.91 5.26
C LEU A 81 -16.52 -3.76 4.81
N GLY A 82 -17.58 -3.50 5.57
CA GLY A 82 -18.68 -2.62 5.13
C GLY A 82 -19.32 -3.18 3.86
N ASP A 83 -19.47 -2.32 2.85
CA ASP A 83 -20.08 -2.67 1.56
C ASP A 83 -19.11 -3.35 0.58
N ARG A 84 -17.84 -3.54 0.99
CA ARG A 84 -16.80 -4.10 0.13
C ARG A 84 -16.58 -5.58 0.42
N THR A 85 -16.59 -6.39 -0.63
CA THR A 85 -16.10 -7.77 -0.56
C THR A 85 -14.64 -7.79 -0.99
N ILE A 86 -13.77 -8.24 -0.11
CA ILE A 86 -12.31 -8.28 -0.29
C ILE A 86 -11.90 -9.72 -0.57
N ARG A 87 -11.12 -9.92 -1.62
CA ARG A 87 -10.44 -11.19 -1.93
C ARG A 87 -8.94 -11.02 -1.79
N ILE A 88 -8.32 -11.88 -0.99
CA ILE A 88 -6.87 -11.91 -0.77
C ILE A 88 -6.21 -12.43 -2.06
N THR A 89 -5.28 -11.63 -2.62
CA THR A 89 -4.59 -12.01 -3.86
C THR A 89 -3.48 -13.02 -3.62
N GLY A 90 -3.17 -13.80 -4.68
CA GLY A 90 -2.02 -14.72 -4.69
C GLY A 90 -2.25 -16.03 -3.97
N ILE A 91 -3.47 -16.26 -3.46
CA ILE A 91 -3.88 -17.53 -2.87
C ILE A 91 -5.16 -18.07 -3.51
N ASP A 92 -5.42 -19.36 -3.35
CA ASP A 92 -6.65 -20.07 -3.68
C ASP A 92 -6.99 -20.95 -2.47
N ALA A 93 -8.09 -20.64 -1.79
CA ALA A 93 -8.56 -21.40 -0.65
C ALA A 93 -9.60 -22.46 -1.10
N PRO A 94 -9.79 -23.54 -0.32
CA PRO A 94 -10.85 -24.50 -0.57
C PRO A 94 -12.23 -23.85 -0.51
N ASP A 95 -13.16 -24.33 -1.34
CA ASP A 95 -14.50 -23.73 -1.47
C ASP A 95 -15.40 -24.18 -0.31
N LEU A 96 -15.91 -23.20 0.45
CA LEU A 96 -16.80 -23.44 1.57
C LEU A 96 -18.25 -23.64 1.14
N VAL A 97 -18.68 -22.98 0.04
CA VAL A 97 -20.07 -22.95 -0.42
C VAL A 97 -20.37 -24.09 -1.38
N SER A 98 -19.43 -24.42 -2.26
CA SER A 98 -19.59 -25.44 -3.30
C SER A 98 -18.40 -26.40 -3.34
N PRO A 99 -18.09 -27.10 -2.23
CA PRO A 99 -16.96 -28.02 -2.17
C PRO A 99 -17.22 -29.23 -3.08
N LYS A 100 -16.17 -29.73 -3.72
CA LYS A 100 -16.26 -30.90 -4.64
C LYS A 100 -16.22 -32.22 -3.88
N CYS A 101 -15.75 -32.25 -2.65
CA CYS A 101 -15.73 -33.42 -1.77
C CYS A 101 -15.76 -33.00 -0.29
N SER A 102 -16.02 -33.96 0.59
CA SER A 102 -16.06 -33.74 2.05
C SER A 102 -14.72 -33.26 2.61
N ALA A 103 -13.61 -33.74 2.07
CA ALA A 103 -12.26 -33.31 2.48
C ALA A 103 -12.05 -31.81 2.20
N GLU A 104 -12.44 -31.33 1.02
CA GLU A 104 -12.39 -29.91 0.68
C GLU A 104 -13.26 -29.08 1.63
N HIS A 105 -14.49 -29.55 1.93
CA HIS A 105 -15.39 -28.84 2.84
C HIS A 105 -14.82 -28.67 4.24
N GLU A 106 -14.24 -29.74 4.82
CA GLU A 106 -13.63 -29.68 6.14
C GLU A 106 -12.38 -28.78 6.14
N LEU A 107 -11.59 -28.79 5.06
CA LEU A 107 -10.44 -27.91 4.91
C LEU A 107 -10.89 -26.45 4.77
N ALA A 108 -11.95 -26.18 4.01
CA ALA A 108 -12.53 -24.84 3.84
C ALA A 108 -12.97 -24.22 5.17
N LYS A 109 -13.62 -25.00 6.03
CA LYS A 109 -14.01 -24.55 7.38
C LYS A 109 -12.78 -24.16 8.21
N ARG A 110 -11.72 -24.98 8.19
CA ARG A 110 -10.47 -24.69 8.89
C ARG A 110 -9.80 -23.44 8.33
N SER A 111 -9.76 -23.29 7.00
CA SER A 111 -9.19 -22.14 6.33
C SER A 111 -9.91 -20.84 6.69
N ALA A 112 -11.26 -20.83 6.62
CA ALA A 112 -12.06 -19.69 7.04
C ALA A 112 -11.90 -19.33 8.51
N ALA A 113 -11.91 -20.32 9.42
CA ALA A 113 -11.67 -20.11 10.84
C ALA A 113 -10.28 -19.53 11.12
N ARG A 114 -9.26 -20.00 10.38
CA ARG A 114 -7.90 -19.50 10.52
C ARG A 114 -7.75 -18.07 10.00
N LEU A 115 -8.36 -17.76 8.85
CA LEU A 115 -8.41 -16.38 8.35
C LEU A 115 -9.06 -15.46 9.38
N LEU A 116 -10.18 -15.85 9.98
CA LEU A 116 -10.84 -15.09 11.03
C LEU A 116 -9.90 -14.79 12.22
N GLN A 117 -9.17 -15.79 12.69
CA GLN A 117 -8.17 -15.61 13.75
C GLN A 117 -7.08 -14.63 13.32
N LEU A 118 -6.56 -14.78 12.10
CA LEU A 118 -5.52 -13.92 11.56
C LEU A 118 -6.00 -12.47 11.43
N LEU A 119 -7.21 -12.21 10.97
CA LEU A 119 -7.75 -10.85 10.88
C LEU A 119 -7.98 -10.22 12.26
N ASN A 120 -8.40 -10.99 13.24
CA ASN A 120 -8.66 -10.52 14.62
C ASN A 120 -7.41 -10.45 15.51
N ALA A 121 -6.25 -10.90 15.06
CA ALA A 121 -5.03 -10.87 15.87
C ALA A 121 -4.42 -9.47 16.03
N GLY A 122 -5.03 -8.43 15.46
CA GLY A 122 -4.63 -7.03 15.56
C GLY A 122 -4.77 -6.28 14.22
N PRO A 123 -4.41 -5.00 14.18
CA PRO A 123 -4.47 -4.19 12.96
C PRO A 123 -3.68 -4.82 11.81
N PHE A 124 -4.15 -4.59 10.59
CA PHE A 124 -3.49 -5.09 9.39
C PHE A 124 -3.65 -4.11 8.21
N ASP A 125 -2.78 -4.26 7.24
CA ASP A 125 -2.70 -3.42 6.05
C ASP A 125 -3.39 -4.10 4.88
N MET A 126 -4.26 -3.37 4.18
CA MET A 126 -4.77 -3.73 2.87
C MET A 126 -4.13 -2.87 1.79
N ILE A 127 -3.53 -3.51 0.80
CA ILE A 127 -2.87 -2.86 -0.33
C ILE A 127 -3.55 -3.34 -1.61
N ALA A 128 -4.12 -2.41 -2.39
CA ALA A 128 -4.77 -2.76 -3.64
C ALA A 128 -3.79 -3.41 -4.63
N HIS A 129 -4.26 -4.39 -5.38
CA HIS A 129 -3.47 -4.99 -6.45
C HIS A 129 -3.24 -3.98 -7.58
N ARG A 130 -1.98 -3.74 -7.95
CA ARG A 130 -1.61 -2.63 -8.86
C ARG A 130 -2.22 -2.73 -10.26
N LEU A 131 -2.39 -3.94 -10.78
CA LEU A 131 -2.80 -4.16 -12.16
C LEU A 131 -4.30 -4.41 -12.31
N GLN A 132 -4.95 -4.86 -11.24
CA GLN A 132 -6.36 -5.22 -11.26
C GLN A 132 -6.96 -5.00 -9.87
N MET A 133 -7.83 -4.01 -9.74
CA MET A 133 -8.45 -3.66 -8.45
C MET A 133 -9.65 -4.54 -8.12
N LEU A 134 -10.37 -5.04 -9.12
CA LEU A 134 -11.56 -5.88 -8.96
C LEU A 134 -11.40 -7.19 -9.76
N ASP A 135 -11.93 -8.27 -9.21
CA ASP A 135 -12.10 -9.51 -9.96
C ASP A 135 -13.35 -9.45 -10.86
N ARG A 136 -13.58 -10.52 -11.65
CA ARG A 136 -14.76 -10.62 -12.54
C ARG A 136 -16.10 -10.66 -11.80
N HIS A 137 -16.11 -10.84 -10.49
CA HIS A 137 -17.29 -10.87 -9.64
C HIS A 137 -17.46 -9.59 -8.81
N GLY A 138 -16.64 -8.54 -9.08
CA GLY A 138 -16.70 -7.26 -8.39
C GLY A 138 -16.07 -7.27 -7.01
N LYS A 139 -15.29 -8.31 -6.64
CA LYS A 139 -14.55 -8.35 -5.37
C LYS A 139 -13.25 -7.56 -5.49
N TYR A 140 -12.92 -6.77 -4.46
CA TYR A 140 -11.67 -6.03 -4.41
C TYR A 140 -10.48 -6.97 -4.18
N LEU A 141 -9.51 -6.92 -5.09
CA LEU A 141 -8.30 -7.73 -5.00
C LEU A 141 -7.26 -7.00 -4.14
N MET A 142 -6.98 -7.53 -2.95
CA MET A 142 -6.08 -6.91 -1.98
C MET A 142 -4.98 -7.85 -1.53
N VAL A 143 -3.78 -7.30 -1.35
CA VAL A 143 -2.72 -7.92 -0.57
C VAL A 143 -2.94 -7.52 0.88
N VAL A 144 -3.12 -8.51 1.76
CA VAL A 144 -3.38 -8.28 3.20
C VAL A 144 -2.12 -8.65 3.98
N LYS A 145 -1.62 -7.70 4.79
CA LYS A 145 -0.37 -7.86 5.55
C LYS A 145 -0.54 -7.41 6.99
N ARG A 146 0.19 -8.06 7.90
CA ARG A 146 0.44 -7.57 9.26
C ARG A 146 1.93 -7.59 9.53
N ASP A 147 2.46 -6.47 10.04
CA ASP A 147 3.90 -6.30 10.33
C ASP A 147 4.78 -6.72 9.14
N GLY A 148 4.36 -6.35 7.93
CA GLY A 148 5.05 -6.69 6.68
C GLY A 148 4.85 -8.14 6.20
N LYS A 149 4.26 -9.04 7.01
CA LYS A 149 4.02 -10.45 6.66
C LYS A 149 2.65 -10.61 5.98
N SER A 150 2.61 -11.33 4.86
CA SER A 150 1.35 -11.59 4.14
C SER A 150 0.49 -12.60 4.88
N ILE A 151 -0.77 -12.24 5.16
CA ILE A 151 -1.77 -13.15 5.76
C ILE A 151 -2.07 -14.30 4.79
N GLY A 152 -2.17 -14.02 3.48
CA GLY A 152 -2.32 -15.09 2.49
C GLY A 152 -1.17 -16.09 2.49
N LYS A 153 0.08 -15.59 2.66
CA LYS A 153 1.24 -16.49 2.78
C LYS A 153 1.16 -17.35 4.05
N MET A 154 0.71 -16.82 5.17
CA MET A 154 0.54 -17.60 6.40
C MET A 154 -0.43 -18.77 6.16
N LEU A 155 -1.56 -18.54 5.47
CA LEU A 155 -2.51 -19.61 5.13
C LEU A 155 -1.91 -20.66 4.21
N THR A 156 -1.09 -20.26 3.23
CA THR A 156 -0.40 -21.22 2.35
C THR A 156 0.68 -22.01 3.06
N ASP A 157 1.43 -21.40 3.96
CA ASP A 157 2.46 -22.08 4.77
C ASP A 157 1.85 -23.12 5.74
N GLU A 158 0.61 -22.86 6.19
CA GLU A 158 -0.17 -23.76 7.06
C GLU A 158 -0.95 -24.84 6.26
N GLY A 159 -0.85 -24.88 4.92
CA GLY A 159 -1.58 -25.80 4.06
C GLY A 159 -3.09 -25.57 4.00
N LEU A 160 -3.54 -24.37 4.38
CA LEU A 160 -4.94 -23.95 4.41
C LEU A 160 -5.38 -23.20 3.11
N ALA A 161 -4.42 -22.84 2.28
CA ALA A 161 -4.62 -22.31 0.94
C ALA A 161 -3.48 -22.78 0.03
N HIS A 162 -3.72 -22.83 -1.27
CA HIS A 162 -2.68 -22.99 -2.28
C HIS A 162 -2.18 -21.63 -2.76
N ARG A 163 -0.94 -21.56 -3.24
CA ARG A 163 -0.48 -20.39 -3.99
C ARG A 163 -1.20 -20.33 -5.34
N TYR A 164 -1.89 -19.23 -5.61
CA TYR A 164 -2.54 -19.01 -6.91
C TYR A 164 -1.52 -18.51 -7.93
N ILE A 165 -1.34 -19.28 -9.01
CA ILE A 165 -0.40 -19.00 -10.11
C ILE A 165 -1.12 -18.89 -11.47
N GLY A 166 -2.41 -18.50 -11.45
CA GLY A 166 -3.23 -18.32 -12.66
C GLY A 166 -4.26 -19.43 -12.90
N PHE A 167 -4.17 -20.54 -12.18
CA PHE A 167 -5.16 -21.63 -12.23
C PHE A 167 -5.41 -22.19 -10.82
N LYS A 168 -6.59 -22.79 -10.64
CA LYS A 168 -6.98 -23.45 -9.40
C LYS A 168 -6.49 -24.89 -9.37
N THR A 169 -6.01 -25.31 -8.21
CA THR A 169 -5.61 -26.71 -7.96
C THR A 169 -6.78 -27.47 -7.34
N SER A 170 -6.88 -28.79 -7.58
CA SER A 170 -7.89 -29.62 -6.93
C SER A 170 -7.59 -29.77 -5.44
N TRP A 171 -8.65 -29.75 -4.63
CA TRP A 171 -8.62 -30.03 -3.19
C TRP A 171 -9.06 -31.44 -2.84
N CYS A 172 -9.48 -32.19 -3.85
CA CYS A 172 -9.89 -33.56 -3.82
C CYS A 172 -8.89 -34.43 -4.60
#